data_2e9f531797e2ab9f8034e9e9f0f0e560
#
_entry.id   2e9f531797e2ab9f8034e9e9f0f0e560
#
_cell.length_a   1.000
_cell.length_b   1.000
_cell.length_c   1.000
_cell.angle_alpha   90.00
_cell.angle_beta   90.00
_cell.angle_gamma   90.00
#
_symmetry.space_group_name_H-M   'P 1'
#
loop_
_entity.id
_entity.type
_entity.pdbx_description
1 polymer ?
#
loop_
_entity_poly.entity_id
_entity_poly.type
_entity_poly.pdbx_seq_one_letter_code
_entity_poly.pdbx_strand_id
1 'polypeptide(L)'
;MGSGRTEVARAICGIDRISKGTIMVNGQKVRISSPADAVRLGMGYLSENRNEEGMIIGKNIIFNTAVSSLDRYTKGMRVDDEALWRDAVKMNEKVGTVCETYSKNIESLSGGNRQ
;
A
#
# COMPACT_ATOMS: atom_id res chain seq x y z
N MET A 1 21.95 -8.87 -14.36
CA MET A 1 22.30 -7.70 -13.53
C MET A 1 21.06 -6.80 -13.49
N GLY A 2 20.53 -6.50 -12.31
CA GLY A 2 19.38 -5.62 -12.12
C GLY A 2 19.71 -4.20 -12.58
N SER A 3 18.72 -3.51 -13.18
CA SER A 3 18.92 -2.15 -13.71
C SER A 3 18.88 -1.05 -12.63
N GLY A 4 18.88 -1.40 -11.34
CA GLY A 4 18.78 -0.46 -10.22
C GLY A 4 17.41 0.20 -10.05
N ARG A 5 16.39 -0.24 -10.79
CA ARG A 5 15.04 0.39 -10.73
C ARG A 5 14.37 0.19 -9.39
N THR A 6 14.45 -1.01 -8.84
CA THR A 6 13.83 -1.36 -7.56
C THR A 6 14.45 -0.55 -6.43
N GLU A 7 15.79 -0.41 -6.41
CA GLU A 7 16.53 0.38 -5.43
C GLU A 7 16.15 1.87 -5.50
N VAL A 8 16.03 2.41 -6.72
CA VAL A 8 15.60 3.80 -6.93
C VAL A 8 14.14 3.99 -6.46
N ALA A 9 13.23 3.08 -6.81
CA ALA A 9 11.82 3.16 -6.39
C ALA A 9 11.70 3.08 -4.86
N ARG A 10 12.40 2.13 -4.22
CA ARG A 10 12.44 1.98 -2.76
C ARG A 10 13.00 3.23 -2.08
N ALA A 11 14.06 3.80 -2.62
CA ALA A 11 14.67 5.02 -2.09
C ALA A 11 13.74 6.24 -2.21
N ILE A 12 13.04 6.42 -3.34
CA ILE A 12 12.07 7.50 -3.53
C ILE A 12 10.90 7.35 -2.55
N CYS A 13 10.46 6.12 -2.28
CA CYS A 13 9.37 5.85 -1.34
C CYS A 13 9.82 5.81 0.13
N GLY A 14 11.07 6.11 0.45
CA GLY A 14 11.57 6.20 1.83
C GLY A 14 11.74 4.84 2.52
N ILE A 15 11.75 3.74 1.76
CA ILE A 15 12.03 2.39 2.26
C ILE A 15 13.53 2.25 2.51
N ASP A 16 14.35 2.67 1.53
CA ASP A 16 15.79 2.70 1.63
C ASP A 16 16.32 4.13 1.79
N ARG A 17 17.45 4.29 2.46
CA ARG A 17 18.06 5.63 2.67
C ARG A 17 18.76 6.11 1.41
N ILE A 18 18.51 7.36 1.07
CA ILE A 18 19.22 8.05 -0.01
C ILE A 18 20.55 8.57 0.53
N SER A 19 21.65 8.19 -0.10
CA SER A 19 22.98 8.67 0.26
C SER A 19 23.28 10.08 -0.28
N LYS A 20 22.82 10.38 -1.51
CA LYS A 20 23.00 11.66 -2.21
C LYS A 20 21.85 11.89 -3.20
N GLY A 21 21.53 13.15 -3.44
CA GLY A 21 20.52 13.53 -4.41
C GLY A 21 19.40 14.37 -3.80
N THR A 22 18.42 14.69 -4.61
CA THR A 22 17.23 15.49 -4.22
C THR A 22 16.00 14.86 -4.85
N ILE A 23 14.95 14.72 -4.07
CA ILE A 23 13.62 14.34 -4.57
C ILE A 23 12.80 15.61 -4.75
N MET A 24 12.12 15.71 -5.89
CA MET A 24 11.16 16.77 -6.17
C MET A 24 9.81 16.13 -6.50
N VAL A 25 8.75 16.62 -5.88
CA VAL A 25 7.37 16.22 -6.14
C VAL A 25 6.58 17.47 -6.53
N ASN A 26 5.94 17.44 -7.69
CA ASN A 26 5.22 18.60 -8.25
C ASN A 26 6.06 19.89 -8.28
N GLY A 27 7.34 19.78 -8.61
CA GLY A 27 8.26 20.93 -8.68
C GLY A 27 8.80 21.42 -7.33
N GLN A 28 8.38 20.82 -6.21
CA GLN A 28 8.83 21.19 -4.88
C GLN A 28 9.84 20.19 -4.35
N LYS A 29 10.92 20.68 -3.75
CA LYS A 29 11.90 19.83 -3.06
C LYS A 29 11.29 19.27 -1.79
N VAL A 30 11.31 17.96 -1.67
CA VAL A 30 10.76 17.24 -0.51
C VAL A 30 11.84 16.39 0.16
N ARG A 31 11.66 16.15 1.46
CA ARG A 31 12.47 15.21 2.22
C ARG A 31 11.57 14.02 2.59
N ILE A 32 11.96 12.84 2.13
CA ILE A 32 11.27 11.59 2.43
C ILE A 32 12.22 10.76 3.28
N SER A 33 11.82 10.52 4.51
CA SER A 33 12.62 9.80 5.51
C SER A 33 12.00 8.46 5.90
N SER A 34 10.74 8.25 5.49
CA SER A 34 9.96 7.06 5.79
C SER A 34 8.89 6.81 4.72
N PRO A 35 8.37 5.58 4.59
CA PRO A 35 7.22 5.30 3.71
C PRO A 35 5.99 6.15 4.03
N ALA A 36 5.77 6.48 5.30
CA ALA A 36 4.66 7.35 5.71
C ALA A 36 4.77 8.76 5.10
N ASP A 37 5.99 9.29 4.91
CA ASP A 37 6.18 10.58 4.25
C ASP A 37 5.79 10.50 2.76
N ALA A 38 6.14 9.40 2.09
CA ALA A 38 5.77 9.16 0.71
C ALA A 38 4.24 9.06 0.54
N VAL A 39 3.57 8.33 1.42
CA VAL A 39 2.10 8.20 1.43
C VAL A 39 1.43 9.56 1.62
N ARG A 40 1.92 10.42 2.54
CA ARG A 40 1.39 11.79 2.74
C ARG A 40 1.54 12.66 1.49
N LEU A 41 2.53 12.40 0.66
CA LEU A 41 2.75 13.08 -0.62
C LEU A 41 1.95 12.45 -1.78
N GLY A 42 1.09 11.46 -1.49
CA GLY A 42 0.26 10.77 -2.47
C GLY A 42 1.00 9.72 -3.30
N MET A 43 2.17 9.27 -2.86
CA MET A 43 2.95 8.23 -3.53
C MET A 43 2.65 6.86 -2.93
N GLY A 44 2.54 5.84 -3.80
CA GLY A 44 2.46 4.45 -3.42
C GLY A 44 3.57 3.63 -4.08
N TYR A 45 4.04 2.60 -3.39
CA TYR A 45 5.02 1.65 -3.90
C TYR A 45 4.34 0.31 -4.18
N LEU A 46 4.41 -0.13 -5.42
CA LEU A 46 3.95 -1.46 -5.83
C LEU A 46 5.17 -2.37 -5.97
N SER A 47 5.33 -3.29 -5.03
CA SER A 47 6.48 -4.20 -5.00
C SER A 47 6.36 -5.31 -6.05
N GLU A 48 7.50 -5.70 -6.61
CA GLU A 48 7.60 -6.91 -7.44
C GLU A 48 7.39 -8.18 -6.59
N ASN A 49 7.84 -8.17 -5.35
CA ASN A 49 7.68 -9.29 -4.39
C ASN A 49 6.42 -9.11 -3.54
N ARG A 50 5.26 -9.30 -4.19
CA ARG A 50 3.95 -9.13 -3.56
C ARG A 50 3.70 -10.00 -2.32
N ASN A 51 4.29 -11.19 -2.26
CA ASN A 51 4.06 -12.11 -1.14
C ASN A 51 4.78 -11.67 0.15
N GLU A 52 5.92 -11.01 0.03
CA GLU A 52 6.71 -10.56 1.19
C GLU A 52 6.50 -9.08 1.52
N GLU A 53 6.24 -8.25 0.51
CA GLU A 53 6.18 -6.80 0.68
C GLU A 53 4.79 -6.20 0.38
N GLY A 54 3.96 -6.90 -0.39
CA GLY A 54 2.71 -6.34 -0.93
C GLY A 54 1.46 -6.70 -0.13
N MET A 55 1.52 -7.66 0.81
CA MET A 55 0.36 -8.09 1.57
C MET A 55 0.70 -8.55 2.98
N ILE A 56 -0.29 -8.51 3.85
CA ILE A 56 -0.20 -9.06 5.21
C ILE A 56 -0.88 -10.43 5.20
N ILE A 57 -0.05 -11.47 5.17
CA ILE A 57 -0.47 -12.88 5.16
C ILE A 57 -1.30 -13.19 6.42
N GLY A 58 -2.30 -14.05 6.29
CA GLY A 58 -3.22 -14.40 7.39
C GLY A 58 -4.28 -13.34 7.70
N LYS A 59 -4.30 -12.20 6.99
CA LYS A 59 -5.36 -11.21 7.08
C LYS A 59 -6.30 -11.31 5.87
N ASN A 60 -7.55 -10.89 6.07
CA ASN A 60 -8.54 -10.90 5.00
C ASN A 60 -8.29 -9.82 3.94
N ILE A 61 -9.02 -9.92 2.84
CA ILE A 61 -8.92 -9.01 1.70
C ILE A 61 -9.24 -7.57 2.13
N ILE A 62 -10.29 -7.37 2.93
CA ILE A 62 -10.68 -6.03 3.43
C ILE A 62 -9.54 -5.37 4.20
N PHE A 63 -8.92 -6.09 5.13
CA PHE A 63 -7.82 -5.56 5.92
C PHE A 63 -6.62 -5.16 5.02
N ASN A 64 -6.25 -6.03 4.08
CA ASN A 64 -5.16 -5.77 3.15
C ASN A 64 -5.45 -4.55 2.26
N THR A 65 -6.70 -4.35 1.83
CA THR A 65 -7.09 -3.18 1.04
C THR A 65 -7.02 -1.89 1.84
N ALA A 66 -7.38 -1.92 3.12
CA ALA A 66 -7.53 -0.72 3.93
C ALA A 66 -6.29 -0.36 4.77
N VAL A 67 -5.34 -1.30 4.97
CA VAL A 67 -4.23 -1.15 5.93
C VAL A 67 -3.38 0.09 5.71
N SER A 68 -3.13 0.47 4.47
CA SER A 68 -2.33 1.67 4.13
C SER A 68 -3.05 3.00 4.39
N SER A 69 -4.34 2.95 4.72
CA SER A 69 -5.18 4.13 4.96
C SER A 69 -5.99 4.03 6.26
N LEU A 70 -5.56 3.20 7.21
CA LEU A 70 -6.24 2.99 8.51
C LEU A 70 -6.44 4.27 9.31
N ASP A 71 -5.55 5.23 9.18
CA ASP A 71 -5.65 6.55 9.80
C ASP A 71 -6.93 7.30 9.43
N ARG A 72 -7.47 7.09 8.21
CA ARG A 72 -8.73 7.70 7.75
C ARG A 72 -9.94 7.18 8.52
N TYR A 73 -9.87 5.95 9.02
CA TYR A 73 -10.95 5.26 9.73
C TYR A 73 -10.74 5.28 11.24
N THR A 74 -9.62 5.85 11.73
CA THR A 74 -9.28 5.85 13.14
C THR A 74 -9.65 7.18 13.78
N LYS A 75 -10.49 7.13 14.83
CA LYS A 75 -10.86 8.27 15.67
C LYS A 75 -10.40 8.01 17.12
N GLY A 76 -9.29 8.62 17.50
CA GLY A 76 -8.67 8.33 18.79
C GLY A 76 -8.16 6.87 18.84
N MET A 77 -8.72 6.05 19.75
CA MET A 77 -8.35 4.64 19.89
C MET A 77 -9.36 3.67 19.25
N ARG A 78 -10.31 4.17 18.47
CA ARG A 78 -11.34 3.35 17.83
C ARG A 78 -11.23 3.42 16.32
N VAL A 79 -11.42 2.26 15.67
CA VAL A 79 -11.55 2.16 14.21
C VAL A 79 -13.04 2.16 13.87
N ASP A 80 -13.42 2.90 12.84
CA ASP A 80 -14.74 2.86 12.24
C ASP A 80 -14.78 1.70 11.23
N ASP A 81 -15.04 0.49 11.75
CA ASP A 81 -15.01 -0.74 10.97
C ASP A 81 -16.05 -0.74 9.84
N GLU A 82 -17.20 -0.08 10.04
CA GLU A 82 -18.25 -0.01 9.04
C GLU A 82 -17.83 0.84 7.84
N ALA A 83 -17.27 2.02 8.10
CA ALA A 83 -16.75 2.89 7.05
C ALA A 83 -15.57 2.23 6.31
N LEU A 84 -14.66 1.61 7.06
CA LEU A 84 -13.53 0.87 6.51
C LEU A 84 -13.99 -0.25 5.58
N TRP A 85 -14.92 -1.08 6.04
CA TRP A 85 -15.47 -2.19 5.24
C TRP A 85 -16.11 -1.70 3.95
N ARG A 86 -17.01 -0.72 4.07
CA ARG A 86 -17.74 -0.15 2.92
C ARG A 86 -16.79 0.38 1.85
N ASP A 87 -15.76 1.14 2.27
CA ASP A 87 -14.83 1.77 1.33
C ASP A 87 -13.85 0.74 0.73
N ALA A 88 -13.42 -0.25 1.51
CA ALA A 88 -12.60 -1.35 1.02
C ALA A 88 -13.36 -2.21 -0.01
N VAL A 89 -14.65 -2.51 0.21
CA VAL A 89 -15.49 -3.22 -0.78
C VAL A 89 -15.54 -2.43 -2.08
N LYS A 90 -15.87 -1.13 -2.03
CA LYS A 90 -15.91 -0.27 -3.22
C LYS A 90 -14.57 -0.24 -3.97
N MET A 91 -13.46 -0.24 -3.25
CA MET A 91 -12.14 -0.26 -3.87
C MET A 91 -11.89 -1.57 -4.59
N ASN A 92 -12.20 -2.72 -3.96
CA ASN A 92 -12.05 -4.04 -4.56
C ASN A 92 -12.93 -4.20 -5.82
N GLU A 93 -14.17 -3.71 -5.79
CA GLU A 93 -15.06 -3.67 -6.96
C GLU A 93 -14.46 -2.82 -8.08
N LYS A 94 -13.92 -1.64 -7.74
CA LYS A 94 -13.31 -0.72 -8.72
C LYS A 94 -12.09 -1.31 -9.41
N VAL A 95 -11.26 -2.06 -8.70
CA VAL A 95 -10.07 -2.73 -9.29
C VAL A 95 -10.40 -4.10 -9.90
N GLY A 96 -11.64 -4.57 -9.75
CA GLY A 96 -12.10 -5.83 -10.34
C GLY A 96 -11.58 -7.06 -9.62
N THR A 97 -11.43 -7.01 -8.29
CA THR A 97 -10.99 -8.17 -7.49
C THR A 97 -12.03 -9.29 -7.58
N VAL A 98 -11.60 -10.45 -8.10
CA VAL A 98 -12.47 -11.63 -8.24
C VAL A 98 -12.30 -12.55 -7.04
N CYS A 99 -13.33 -12.65 -6.21
CA CYS A 99 -13.40 -13.53 -5.05
C CYS A 99 -14.84 -13.84 -4.68
N GLU A 100 -15.05 -14.90 -3.90
CA GLU A 100 -16.41 -15.25 -3.42
C GLU A 100 -16.89 -14.26 -2.35
N THR A 101 -15.99 -13.86 -1.46
CA THR A 101 -16.25 -12.87 -0.40
C THR A 101 -14.97 -12.20 0.03
N TYR A 102 -15.03 -10.91 0.32
CA TYR A 102 -13.90 -10.12 0.80
C TYR A 102 -13.46 -10.42 2.23
N SER A 103 -14.24 -11.24 2.96
CA SER A 103 -13.87 -11.75 4.31
C SER A 103 -12.82 -12.86 4.26
N LYS A 104 -12.61 -13.49 3.09
CA LYS A 104 -11.59 -14.54 2.95
C LYS A 104 -10.18 -13.98 3.11
N ASN A 105 -9.28 -14.85 3.54
CA ASN A 105 -7.85 -14.50 3.60
C ASN A 105 -7.33 -14.14 2.22
N ILE A 106 -6.40 -13.17 2.18
CA ILE A 106 -5.77 -12.69 0.94
C ILE A 106 -5.12 -13.83 0.14
N GLU A 107 -4.65 -14.86 0.83
CA GLU A 107 -4.02 -16.05 0.25
C GLU A 107 -4.96 -16.88 -0.62
N SER A 108 -6.28 -16.74 -0.43
CA SER A 108 -7.28 -17.41 -1.27
C SER A 108 -7.41 -16.83 -2.68
N LEU A 109 -6.87 -15.63 -2.91
CA LEU A 109 -6.89 -15.00 -4.21
C LEU A 109 -5.85 -15.61 -5.16
N SER A 110 -6.18 -15.62 -6.45
CA SER A 110 -5.22 -15.94 -7.50
C SER A 110 -4.07 -14.93 -7.55
N GLY A 111 -2.95 -15.33 -8.15
CA GLY A 111 -1.77 -14.47 -8.21
C GLY A 111 -2.01 -13.07 -8.80
N GLY A 112 -2.88 -12.92 -9.79
CA GLY A 112 -3.24 -11.61 -10.37
C GLY A 112 -4.10 -10.74 -9.46
N ASN A 113 -5.01 -11.35 -8.70
CA ASN A 113 -5.89 -10.63 -7.76
C ASN A 113 -5.21 -10.21 -6.45
N ARG A 114 -3.99 -10.72 -6.18
CA ARG A 114 -3.20 -10.32 -4.99
C ARG A 114 -2.40 -9.05 -5.20
N GLN A 115 -2.36 -8.51 -6.39
CA GLN A 115 -1.60 -7.33 -6.76
C GLN A 115 -2.52 -6.11 -6.89
#